data_f5f40c40fa9a2e4328669ac547c07a57
#
_entry.id   f5f40c40fa9a2e4328669ac547c07a57
#
_cell.length_a   1.000
_cell.length_b   1.000
_cell.length_c   1.000
_cell.angle_alpha   90.00
_cell.angle_beta   90.00
_cell.angle_gamma   90.00
#
_symmetry.space_group_name_H-M   'P 1'
#
loop_
_entity.id
_entity.type
_entity.pdbx_description
1 polymer ?
#
loop_
_entity_poly.entity_id
_entity_poly.type
_entity_poly.pdbx_seq_one_letter_code
_entity_poly.pdbx_strand_id
1 'polypeptide(L)'
;MLKNLKELYQYRALLWSLTVRELKARYRASVLGFLWTFLNPTLSMLVYAFVFGFLLKSGQPAYPYFLFIALLPWIFFSTSIGAGASSVSDRRDLLTKVHFPAQVLPATVVATNLLNYLLSLPLLILLGMLYGQWPTWHVVLFFPLVIVQTILILGITYLVSAFNVALRDLQHIVLNVMQMMFFLTPIVWSMSSVPADYQQVVLYANPMAALVDAYRSIFYLHAWPDPKPLLAVTVISLVVMWLSAGVFERRREEFAELV
;
A
#
# COMPACT_ATOMS: atom_id res chain seq x y z
N MET A 1 -8.07 18.88 -6.12
CA MET A 1 -7.00 18.41 -5.23
C MET A 1 -6.87 19.27 -3.97
N LEU A 2 -6.57 20.58 -4.06
CA LEU A 2 -6.40 21.45 -2.89
C LEU A 2 -7.65 21.50 -1.98
N LYS A 3 -8.86 21.55 -2.57
CA LYS A 3 -10.13 21.50 -1.82
C LYS A 3 -10.23 20.21 -1.01
N ASN A 4 -9.96 19.06 -1.63
CA ASN A 4 -10.04 17.75 -0.97
C ASN A 4 -9.02 17.60 0.17
N LEU A 5 -7.78 18.09 -0.04
CA LEU A 5 -6.76 18.12 1.02
C LEU A 5 -7.16 19.04 2.18
N LYS A 6 -7.73 20.21 1.87
CA LYS A 6 -8.25 21.14 2.89
C LYS A 6 -9.40 20.53 3.68
N GLU A 7 -10.34 19.84 3.01
CA GLU A 7 -11.44 19.13 3.67
C GLU A 7 -10.90 17.99 4.55
N LEU A 8 -9.97 17.16 4.06
CA LEU A 8 -9.35 16.11 4.89
C LEU A 8 -8.64 16.69 6.13
N TYR A 9 -7.98 17.84 5.98
CA TYR A 9 -7.35 18.50 7.11
C TYR A 9 -8.38 19.06 8.11
N GLN A 10 -9.49 19.63 7.63
CA GLN A 10 -10.59 20.08 8.49
C GLN A 10 -11.23 18.91 9.25
N TYR A 11 -11.40 17.76 8.62
CA TYR A 11 -11.98 16.55 9.22
C TYR A 11 -10.94 15.58 9.80
N ARG A 12 -9.69 16.03 10.04
CA ARG A 12 -8.62 15.16 10.56
C ARG A 12 -8.94 14.46 11.86
N ALA A 13 -9.70 15.09 12.74
CA ALA A 13 -10.13 14.49 14.01
C ALA A 13 -11.11 13.33 13.78
N LEU A 14 -12.05 13.49 12.83
CA LEU A 14 -12.96 12.43 12.42
C LEU A 14 -12.18 11.29 11.75
N LEU A 15 -11.29 11.61 10.81
CA LEU A 15 -10.44 10.63 10.13
C LEU A 15 -9.63 9.80 11.14
N TRP A 16 -9.00 10.45 12.09
CA TRP A 16 -8.24 9.77 13.15
C TRP A 16 -9.15 8.88 14.02
N SER A 17 -10.30 9.39 14.44
CA SER A 17 -11.26 8.63 15.25
C SER A 17 -11.75 7.37 14.51
N LEU A 18 -12.09 7.51 13.22
CA LEU A 18 -12.51 6.37 12.38
C LEU A 18 -11.36 5.38 12.18
N THR A 19 -10.16 5.86 11.93
CA THR A 19 -8.96 5.02 11.76
C THR A 19 -8.68 4.18 13.01
N VAL A 20 -8.69 4.80 14.20
CA VAL A 20 -8.48 4.09 15.47
C VAL A 20 -9.62 3.09 15.75
N ARG A 21 -10.87 3.49 15.47
CA ARG A 21 -12.02 2.61 15.60
C ARG A 21 -11.90 1.39 14.67
N GLU A 22 -11.50 1.59 13.42
CA GLU A 22 -11.34 0.51 12.44
C GLU A 22 -10.21 -0.44 12.83
N LEU A 23 -9.07 0.12 13.27
CA LEU A 23 -7.96 -0.67 13.79
C LEU A 23 -8.38 -1.55 14.97
N LYS A 24 -9.12 -0.98 15.94
CA LYS A 24 -9.65 -1.71 17.09
C LYS A 24 -10.69 -2.76 16.68
N ALA A 25 -11.56 -2.44 15.72
CA ALA A 25 -12.61 -3.34 15.25
C ALA A 25 -12.02 -4.59 14.56
N ARG A 26 -10.92 -4.43 13.80
CA ARG A 26 -10.25 -5.53 13.10
C ARG A 26 -9.76 -6.64 14.04
N TYR A 27 -9.41 -6.28 15.26
CA TYR A 27 -8.85 -7.22 16.25
C TYR A 27 -9.79 -7.54 17.39
N ARG A 28 -11.03 -7.01 17.34
CA ARG A 28 -12.03 -7.23 18.37
C ARG A 28 -12.48 -8.69 18.40
N ALA A 29 -12.63 -9.24 19.59
CA ALA A 29 -13.04 -10.62 19.82
C ALA A 29 -12.11 -11.71 19.26
N SER A 30 -10.87 -11.36 18.85
CA SER A 30 -9.87 -12.33 18.44
C SER A 30 -8.98 -12.74 19.62
N VAL A 31 -8.69 -14.04 19.76
CA VAL A 31 -7.80 -14.57 20.81
C VAL A 31 -6.39 -13.99 20.71
N LEU A 32 -5.86 -13.85 19.50
CA LEU A 32 -4.53 -13.29 19.25
C LEU A 32 -4.55 -11.76 19.10
N GLY A 33 -5.76 -11.18 18.97
CA GLY A 33 -5.94 -9.74 18.94
C GLY A 33 -4.97 -9.02 18.01
N PHE A 34 -4.26 -8.03 18.57
CA PHE A 34 -3.31 -7.19 17.86
C PHE A 34 -2.10 -7.95 17.27
N LEU A 35 -1.77 -9.15 17.79
CA LEU A 35 -0.66 -9.95 17.25
C LEU A 35 -0.84 -10.32 15.78
N TRP A 36 -2.07 -10.34 15.25
CA TRP A 36 -2.32 -10.57 13.83
C TRP A 36 -1.66 -9.54 12.91
N THR A 37 -1.40 -8.32 13.39
CA THR A 37 -0.64 -7.30 12.64
C THR A 37 0.75 -7.80 12.25
N PHE A 38 1.37 -8.61 13.09
CA PHE A 38 2.70 -9.18 12.88
C PHE A 38 2.65 -10.58 12.27
N LEU A 39 1.69 -11.40 12.71
CA LEU A 39 1.57 -12.79 12.26
C LEU A 39 1.24 -12.92 10.78
N ASN A 40 0.28 -12.14 10.27
CA ASN A 40 -0.12 -12.22 8.87
C ASN A 40 1.05 -11.98 7.89
N PRO A 41 1.81 -10.88 7.96
CA PRO A 41 2.94 -10.68 7.08
C PRO A 41 4.07 -11.71 7.31
N THR A 42 4.27 -12.16 8.57
CA THR A 42 5.28 -13.17 8.88
C THR A 42 4.93 -14.53 8.29
N LEU A 43 3.69 -14.98 8.42
CA LEU A 43 3.23 -16.24 7.83
C LEU A 43 3.34 -16.20 6.30
N SER A 44 2.92 -15.09 5.68
CA SER A 44 3.09 -14.90 4.23
C SER A 44 4.57 -14.96 3.83
N MET A 45 5.44 -14.28 4.57
CA MET A 45 6.88 -14.33 4.35
C MET A 45 7.44 -15.75 4.47
N LEU A 46 7.05 -16.50 5.51
CA LEU A 46 7.52 -17.87 5.72
C LEU A 46 7.12 -18.80 4.56
N VAL A 47 5.88 -18.71 4.10
CA VAL A 47 5.40 -19.50 2.96
C VAL A 47 6.18 -19.16 1.69
N TYR A 48 6.30 -17.88 1.36
CA TYR A 48 7.03 -17.47 0.16
C TYR A 48 8.53 -17.75 0.26
N ALA A 49 9.13 -17.56 1.44
CA ALA A 49 10.53 -17.89 1.66
C ALA A 49 10.79 -19.39 1.54
N PHE A 50 9.88 -20.22 2.00
CA PHE A 50 9.97 -21.66 1.82
C PHE A 50 9.90 -22.04 0.33
N VAL A 51 8.90 -21.52 -0.39
CA VAL A 51 8.71 -21.87 -1.80
C VAL A 51 9.85 -21.30 -2.67
N PHE A 52 10.07 -20.00 -2.65
CA PHE A 52 11.00 -19.33 -3.56
C PHE A 52 12.45 -19.37 -3.07
N GLY A 53 12.68 -19.34 -1.75
CA GLY A 53 14.00 -19.38 -1.17
C GLY A 53 14.56 -20.81 -1.07
N PHE A 54 13.78 -21.73 -0.49
CA PHE A 54 14.25 -23.09 -0.22
C PHE A 54 14.00 -24.05 -1.39
N LEU A 55 12.74 -24.17 -1.89
CA LEU A 55 12.41 -25.12 -2.97
C LEU A 55 12.96 -24.68 -4.32
N LEU A 56 12.75 -23.41 -4.71
CA LEU A 56 13.16 -22.87 -6.01
C LEU A 56 14.58 -22.28 -6.00
N LYS A 57 15.25 -22.26 -4.85
CA LYS A 57 16.65 -21.84 -4.67
C LYS A 57 16.94 -20.50 -5.37
N SER A 58 16.24 -19.44 -4.97
CA SER A 58 16.34 -18.10 -5.58
C SER A 58 17.77 -17.53 -5.69
N GLY A 59 18.73 -18.08 -4.93
CA GLY A 59 20.12 -17.64 -4.92
C GLY A 59 20.39 -16.31 -4.22
N GLN A 60 19.37 -15.64 -3.71
CA GLN A 60 19.54 -14.36 -3.00
C GLN A 60 19.97 -14.59 -1.55
N PRO A 61 21.07 -13.97 -1.09
CA PRO A 61 21.47 -14.02 0.31
C PRO A 61 20.37 -13.49 1.23
N ALA A 62 20.22 -14.04 2.43
CA ALA A 62 19.21 -13.62 3.39
C ALA A 62 17.80 -13.47 2.78
N TYR A 63 17.39 -14.43 1.95
CA TYR A 63 16.16 -14.34 1.14
C TYR A 63 14.91 -13.95 1.93
N PRO A 64 14.64 -14.46 3.15
CA PRO A 64 13.49 -14.03 3.93
C PRO A 64 13.47 -12.52 4.22
N TYR A 65 14.64 -11.94 4.49
CA TYR A 65 14.77 -10.48 4.68
C TYR A 65 14.58 -9.71 3.37
N PHE A 66 15.24 -10.14 2.30
CA PHE A 66 15.06 -9.58 0.95
C PHE A 66 13.59 -9.56 0.51
N LEU A 67 12.87 -10.66 0.76
CA LEU A 67 11.45 -10.79 0.47
C LEU A 67 10.61 -9.85 1.34
N PHE A 68 10.90 -9.79 2.65
CA PHE A 68 10.07 -9.06 3.60
C PHE A 68 10.12 -7.55 3.38
N ILE A 69 11.26 -7.01 2.94
CA ILE A 69 11.41 -5.60 2.52
C ILE A 69 10.40 -5.23 1.43
N ALA A 70 10.14 -6.13 0.47
CA ALA A 70 9.21 -5.89 -0.62
C ALA A 70 7.76 -6.25 -0.25
N LEU A 71 7.57 -7.27 0.59
CA LEU A 71 6.26 -7.80 0.95
C LEU A 71 5.46 -6.84 1.81
N LEU A 72 6.09 -6.16 2.78
CA LEU A 72 5.40 -5.22 3.66
C LEU A 72 4.78 -4.03 2.89
N PRO A 73 5.52 -3.27 2.06
CA PRO A 73 4.92 -2.21 1.27
C PRO A 73 3.90 -2.73 0.25
N TRP A 74 4.07 -3.96 -0.26
CA TRP A 74 3.07 -4.60 -1.11
C TRP A 74 1.77 -4.89 -0.36
N ILE A 75 1.83 -5.46 0.84
CA ILE A 75 0.64 -5.70 1.67
C ILE A 75 -0.09 -4.38 1.94
N PHE A 76 0.64 -3.31 2.29
CA PHE A 76 0.05 -1.99 2.45
C PHE A 76 -0.67 -1.51 1.18
N PHE A 77 -0.05 -1.65 0.02
CA PHE A 77 -0.61 -1.28 -1.27
C PHE A 77 -1.88 -2.07 -1.60
N SER A 78 -1.76 -3.40 -1.63
CA SER A 78 -2.84 -4.29 -2.10
C SER A 78 -4.05 -4.28 -1.15
N THR A 79 -3.82 -4.31 0.17
CA THR A 79 -4.92 -4.29 1.16
C THR A 79 -5.64 -2.94 1.18
N SER A 80 -4.92 -1.84 0.99
CA SER A 80 -5.53 -0.50 0.95
C SER A 80 -6.43 -0.33 -0.26
N ILE A 81 -5.98 -0.74 -1.44
CA ILE A 81 -6.77 -0.61 -2.67
C ILE A 81 -7.94 -1.58 -2.65
N GLY A 82 -7.71 -2.85 -2.26
CA GLY A 82 -8.75 -3.87 -2.21
C GLY A 82 -9.87 -3.53 -1.22
N ALA A 83 -9.54 -3.17 0.02
CA ALA A 83 -10.54 -2.77 1.02
C ALA A 83 -11.10 -1.36 0.76
N GLY A 84 -10.30 -0.50 0.13
CA GLY A 84 -10.72 0.85 -0.23
C GLY A 84 -11.75 0.88 -1.34
N ALA A 85 -11.77 -0.12 -2.23
CA ALA A 85 -12.72 -0.21 -3.33
C ALA A 85 -14.17 -0.15 -2.84
N SER A 86 -14.53 -0.93 -1.83
CA SER A 86 -15.88 -0.98 -1.25
C SER A 86 -16.13 0.03 -0.13
N SER A 87 -15.14 0.84 0.25
CA SER A 87 -15.20 1.70 1.44
C SER A 87 -16.35 2.70 1.46
N VAL A 88 -16.80 3.17 0.30
CA VAL A 88 -17.94 4.08 0.15
C VAL A 88 -19.24 3.29 0.12
N SER A 89 -19.32 2.22 -0.68
CA SER A 89 -20.51 1.39 -0.83
C SER A 89 -20.91 0.64 0.44
N ASP A 90 -19.95 0.20 1.26
CA ASP A 90 -20.20 -0.53 2.50
C ASP A 90 -20.71 0.36 3.65
N ARG A 91 -20.57 1.69 3.52
CA ARG A 91 -20.90 2.65 4.59
C ARG A 91 -21.97 3.65 4.18
N ARG A 92 -22.93 3.21 3.40
CA ARG A 92 -24.09 4.01 2.94
C ARG A 92 -24.83 4.68 4.09
N ASP A 93 -25.09 3.94 5.17
CA ASP A 93 -25.79 4.44 6.35
C ASP A 93 -25.12 5.65 7.01
N LEU A 94 -23.77 5.72 6.91
CA LEU A 94 -23.05 6.87 7.44
C LEU A 94 -23.20 8.09 6.54
N LEU A 95 -23.22 7.90 5.22
CA LEU A 95 -23.34 8.99 4.26
C LEU A 95 -24.71 9.64 4.27
N THR A 96 -25.77 8.84 4.56
CA THR A 96 -27.15 9.34 4.62
C THR A 96 -27.50 10.00 5.94
N LYS A 97 -26.90 9.55 7.06
CA LYS A 97 -27.23 10.02 8.42
C LYS A 97 -26.35 11.16 8.92
N VAL A 98 -25.13 11.30 8.38
CA VAL A 98 -24.14 12.26 8.89
C VAL A 98 -23.55 13.06 7.74
N HIS A 99 -23.62 14.38 7.85
CA HIS A 99 -23.03 15.28 6.86
C HIS A 99 -21.50 15.38 7.04
N PHE A 100 -20.74 14.55 6.31
CA PHE A 100 -19.28 14.64 6.23
C PHE A 100 -18.81 14.32 4.81
N PRO A 101 -17.59 14.75 4.43
CA PRO A 101 -17.07 14.48 3.10
C PRO A 101 -16.85 12.97 2.88
N ALA A 102 -17.49 12.39 1.86
CA ALA A 102 -17.40 10.95 1.54
C ALA A 102 -15.94 10.46 1.35
N GLN A 103 -15.04 11.34 0.92
CA GLN A 103 -13.60 11.06 0.75
C GLN A 103 -12.88 10.66 2.05
N VAL A 104 -13.46 10.94 3.23
CA VAL A 104 -12.92 10.49 4.52
C VAL A 104 -12.96 8.95 4.63
N LEU A 105 -13.92 8.27 3.98
CA LEU A 105 -14.07 6.82 4.06
C LEU A 105 -12.89 6.07 3.41
N PRO A 106 -12.55 6.27 2.13
CA PRO A 106 -11.39 5.63 1.55
C PRO A 106 -10.07 6.10 2.20
N ALA A 107 -9.97 7.37 2.62
CA ALA A 107 -8.80 7.87 3.35
C ALA A 107 -8.62 7.16 4.70
N THR A 108 -9.71 6.82 5.41
CA THR A 108 -9.66 6.04 6.66
C THR A 108 -9.07 4.64 6.42
N VAL A 109 -9.46 3.96 5.34
CA VAL A 109 -8.91 2.64 5.00
C VAL A 109 -7.42 2.71 4.74
N VAL A 110 -6.98 3.70 3.94
CA VAL A 110 -5.55 3.91 3.66
C VAL A 110 -4.78 4.24 4.93
N ALA A 111 -5.29 5.13 5.78
CA ALA A 111 -4.66 5.49 7.05
C ALA A 111 -4.55 4.29 8.01
N THR A 112 -5.59 3.45 8.10
CA THR A 112 -5.57 2.23 8.92
C THR A 112 -4.50 1.24 8.45
N ASN A 113 -4.40 1.03 7.14
CA ASN A 113 -3.38 0.12 6.57
C ASN A 113 -1.97 0.72 6.63
N LEU A 114 -1.83 2.04 6.52
CA LEU A 114 -0.56 2.73 6.78
C LEU A 114 -0.07 2.50 8.21
N LEU A 115 -0.97 2.63 9.21
CA LEU A 115 -0.62 2.32 10.59
C LEU A 115 -0.20 0.87 10.77
N ASN A 116 -0.90 -0.09 10.17
CA ASN A 116 -0.50 -1.51 10.20
C ASN A 116 0.88 -1.72 9.57
N TYR A 117 1.17 -1.06 8.45
CA TYR A 117 2.48 -1.10 7.79
C TYR A 117 3.58 -0.56 8.71
N LEU A 118 3.37 0.63 9.29
CA LEU A 118 4.34 1.24 10.21
C LEU A 118 4.56 0.39 11.46
N LEU A 119 3.50 -0.21 12.01
CA LEU A 119 3.59 -1.12 13.15
C LEU A 119 4.36 -2.41 12.81
N SER A 120 4.41 -2.83 11.55
CA SER A 120 5.17 -4.01 11.12
C SER A 120 6.67 -3.74 10.92
N LEU A 121 7.12 -2.48 10.90
CA LEU A 121 8.53 -2.12 10.68
C LEU A 121 9.49 -2.65 11.76
N PRO A 122 9.16 -2.66 13.07
CA PRO A 122 10.03 -3.27 14.08
C PRO A 122 10.38 -4.72 13.75
N LEU A 123 9.45 -5.46 13.17
CA LEU A 123 9.69 -6.85 12.75
C LEU A 123 10.66 -6.92 11.56
N LEU A 124 10.56 -5.99 10.60
CA LEU A 124 11.52 -5.87 9.50
C LEU A 124 12.93 -5.59 10.01
N ILE A 125 13.05 -4.64 10.95
CA ILE A 125 14.34 -4.28 11.56
C ILE A 125 14.93 -5.47 12.34
N LEU A 126 14.10 -6.13 13.15
CA LEU A 126 14.53 -7.32 13.91
C LEU A 126 15.02 -8.43 12.96
N LEU A 127 14.27 -8.70 11.90
CA LEU A 127 14.66 -9.69 10.89
C LEU A 127 15.96 -9.30 10.19
N GLY A 128 16.15 -8.02 9.85
CA GLY A 128 17.40 -7.52 9.29
C GLY A 128 18.59 -7.77 10.23
N MET A 129 18.45 -7.45 11.51
CA MET A 129 19.50 -7.69 12.53
C MET A 129 19.86 -9.18 12.64
N LEU A 130 18.88 -10.10 12.58
CA LEU A 130 19.11 -11.55 12.60
C LEU A 130 19.94 -12.03 11.40
N TYR A 131 19.87 -11.35 10.28
CA TYR A 131 20.68 -11.62 9.07
C TYR A 131 21.95 -10.76 8.97
N GLY A 132 22.32 -10.02 10.03
CA GLY A 132 23.49 -9.14 10.04
C GLY A 132 23.31 -7.84 9.20
N GLN A 133 22.08 -7.53 8.80
CA GLN A 133 21.74 -6.36 8.02
C GLN A 133 21.25 -5.23 8.95
N TRP A 134 22.18 -4.43 9.43
CA TRP A 134 21.89 -3.34 10.35
C TRP A 134 21.35 -2.11 9.61
N PRO A 135 20.35 -1.40 10.17
CA PRO A 135 19.87 -0.16 9.58
C PRO A 135 21.01 0.86 9.46
N THR A 136 21.18 1.42 8.29
CA THR A 136 22.14 2.49 8.02
C THR A 136 21.43 3.85 7.93
N TRP A 137 22.18 4.93 7.82
CA TRP A 137 21.60 6.28 7.69
C TRP A 137 20.70 6.45 6.45
N HIS A 138 20.80 5.58 5.43
CA HIS A 138 19.91 5.57 4.27
C HIS A 138 18.43 5.36 4.65
N VAL A 139 18.15 4.81 5.83
CA VAL A 139 16.77 4.62 6.34
C VAL A 139 16.01 5.94 6.44
N VAL A 140 16.69 7.09 6.49
CA VAL A 140 16.03 8.40 6.47
C VAL A 140 15.16 8.58 5.21
N LEU A 141 15.54 7.94 4.09
CA LEU A 141 14.77 7.96 2.83
C LEU A 141 13.47 7.12 2.88
N PHE A 142 13.30 6.30 3.90
CA PHE A 142 12.08 5.56 4.12
C PHE A 142 10.85 6.49 4.20
N PHE A 143 10.97 7.60 4.93
CA PHE A 143 9.85 8.52 5.12
C PHE A 143 9.33 9.14 3.80
N PRO A 144 10.17 9.72 2.93
CA PRO A 144 9.69 10.19 1.63
C PRO A 144 9.14 9.08 0.74
N LEU A 145 9.71 7.86 0.77
CA LEU A 145 9.16 6.73 0.01
C LEU A 145 7.75 6.35 0.48
N VAL A 146 7.53 6.28 1.78
CA VAL A 146 6.19 6.01 2.36
C VAL A 146 5.20 7.09 1.98
N ILE A 147 5.61 8.36 1.95
CA ILE A 147 4.74 9.47 1.55
C ILE A 147 4.33 9.30 0.07
N VAL A 148 5.29 9.07 -0.83
CA VAL A 148 5.01 8.86 -2.26
C VAL A 148 4.08 7.66 -2.46
N GLN A 149 4.36 6.55 -1.80
CA GLN A 149 3.53 5.36 -1.83
C GLN A 149 2.12 5.63 -1.32
N THR A 150 1.98 6.36 -0.21
CA THR A 150 0.66 6.70 0.37
C THR A 150 -0.15 7.59 -0.59
N ILE A 151 0.48 8.55 -1.26
CA ILE A 151 -0.16 9.40 -2.28
C ILE A 151 -0.66 8.54 -3.44
N LEU A 152 0.16 7.61 -3.93
CA LEU A 152 -0.22 6.68 -5.00
C LEU A 152 -1.43 5.83 -4.60
N ILE A 153 -1.34 5.20 -3.43
CA ILE A 153 -2.41 4.35 -2.89
C ILE A 153 -3.71 5.15 -2.73
N LEU A 154 -3.64 6.33 -2.11
CA LEU A 154 -4.81 7.16 -1.88
C LEU A 154 -5.47 7.59 -3.19
N GLY A 155 -4.67 7.96 -4.21
CA GLY A 155 -5.16 8.28 -5.54
C GLY A 155 -5.90 7.11 -6.18
N ILE A 156 -5.28 5.93 -6.23
CA ILE A 156 -5.91 4.73 -6.80
C ILE A 156 -7.17 4.36 -6.01
N THR A 157 -7.12 4.43 -4.69
CA THR A 157 -8.25 4.10 -3.81
C THR A 157 -9.43 5.03 -4.04
N TYR A 158 -9.21 6.35 -4.22
CA TYR A 158 -10.26 7.29 -4.59
C TYR A 158 -10.91 6.96 -5.93
N LEU A 159 -10.09 6.64 -6.93
CA LEU A 159 -10.60 6.28 -8.25
C LEU A 159 -11.48 5.04 -8.18
N VAL A 160 -10.95 3.96 -7.59
CA VAL A 160 -11.65 2.67 -7.52
C VAL A 160 -12.91 2.76 -6.67
N SER A 161 -12.88 3.44 -5.52
CA SER A 161 -14.05 3.60 -4.66
C SER A 161 -15.16 4.42 -5.32
N ALA A 162 -14.79 5.46 -6.10
CA ALA A 162 -15.78 6.26 -6.84
C ALA A 162 -16.51 5.46 -7.93
N PHE A 163 -15.81 4.55 -8.61
CA PHE A 163 -16.42 3.71 -9.63
C PHE A 163 -17.17 2.51 -9.01
N ASN A 164 -16.73 1.99 -7.87
CA ASN A 164 -17.34 0.83 -7.22
C ASN A 164 -18.77 1.11 -6.69
N VAL A 165 -19.12 2.36 -6.46
CA VAL A 165 -20.50 2.74 -6.09
C VAL A 165 -21.48 2.36 -7.19
N ALA A 166 -21.11 2.60 -8.47
CA ALA A 166 -21.93 2.28 -9.63
C ALA A 166 -21.73 0.82 -10.10
N LEU A 167 -20.53 0.27 -9.98
CA LEU A 167 -20.11 -1.03 -10.50
C LEU A 167 -19.54 -1.89 -9.35
N ARG A 168 -20.40 -2.63 -8.65
CA ARG A 168 -20.00 -3.45 -7.48
C ARG A 168 -18.99 -4.56 -7.81
N ASP A 169 -19.00 -5.05 -9.05
CA ASP A 169 -18.05 -6.07 -9.51
C ASP A 169 -16.60 -5.55 -9.60
N LEU A 170 -16.42 -4.22 -9.59
CA LEU A 170 -15.10 -3.62 -9.65
C LEU A 170 -14.20 -4.05 -8.50
N GLN A 171 -14.75 -4.30 -7.31
CA GLN A 171 -14.00 -4.82 -6.17
C GLN A 171 -13.35 -6.17 -6.50
N HIS A 172 -14.08 -7.08 -7.15
CA HIS A 172 -13.56 -8.39 -7.54
C HIS A 172 -12.48 -8.27 -8.62
N ILE A 173 -12.69 -7.37 -9.58
CA ILE A 173 -11.67 -7.06 -10.62
C ILE A 173 -10.39 -6.55 -9.96
N VAL A 174 -10.51 -5.61 -9.02
CA VAL A 174 -9.36 -5.05 -8.29
C VAL A 174 -8.59 -6.12 -7.54
N LEU A 175 -9.26 -7.01 -6.82
CA LEU A 175 -8.61 -8.09 -6.09
C LEU A 175 -7.82 -9.01 -7.03
N ASN A 176 -8.39 -9.38 -8.18
CA ASN A 176 -7.71 -10.19 -9.19
C ASN A 176 -6.51 -9.44 -9.80
N VAL A 177 -6.66 -8.14 -10.10
CA VAL A 177 -5.56 -7.31 -10.61
C VAL A 177 -4.42 -7.23 -9.58
N MET A 178 -4.73 -7.04 -8.29
CA MET A 178 -3.71 -7.03 -7.23
C MET A 178 -2.96 -8.37 -7.16
N GLN A 179 -3.67 -9.49 -7.31
CA GLN A 179 -3.03 -10.81 -7.33
C GLN A 179 -2.08 -10.99 -8.54
N MET A 180 -2.47 -10.53 -9.72
CA MET A 180 -1.60 -10.55 -10.91
C MET A 180 -0.40 -9.62 -10.74
N MET A 181 -0.63 -8.40 -10.26
CA MET A 181 0.41 -7.40 -10.02
C MET A 181 1.45 -7.83 -8.99
N PHE A 182 1.09 -8.73 -8.05
CA PHE A 182 2.05 -9.32 -7.11
C PHE A 182 3.22 -10.00 -7.84
N PHE A 183 2.93 -10.81 -8.84
CA PHE A 183 3.95 -11.52 -9.61
C PHE A 183 4.66 -10.63 -10.64
N LEU A 184 3.98 -9.59 -11.13
CA LEU A 184 4.58 -8.59 -12.03
C LEU A 184 5.46 -7.58 -11.30
N THR A 185 5.35 -7.51 -9.98
CA THR A 185 6.22 -6.66 -9.14
C THR A 185 7.38 -7.51 -8.61
N PRO A 186 8.62 -7.00 -8.54
CA PRO A 186 9.77 -7.76 -8.06
C PRO A 186 9.72 -8.00 -6.54
N ILE A 187 8.70 -8.75 -6.06
CA ILE A 187 8.53 -9.08 -4.65
C ILE A 187 9.28 -10.35 -4.31
N VAL A 188 8.98 -11.42 -5.04
CA VAL A 188 9.55 -12.77 -4.82
C VAL A 188 10.80 -13.03 -5.68
N TRP A 189 11.09 -12.16 -6.62
CA TRP A 189 12.24 -12.24 -7.52
C TRP A 189 13.05 -10.94 -7.49
N SER A 190 14.30 -11.00 -7.95
CA SER A 190 15.21 -9.85 -7.98
C SER A 190 15.17 -9.16 -9.35
N MET A 191 15.34 -7.83 -9.38
CA MET A 191 15.49 -7.08 -10.62
C MET A 191 16.70 -7.56 -11.44
N SER A 192 17.73 -8.07 -10.80
CA SER A 192 18.91 -8.66 -11.48
C SER A 192 18.58 -9.93 -12.29
N SER A 193 17.44 -10.58 -12.05
CA SER A 193 16.98 -11.74 -12.83
C SER A 193 16.32 -11.34 -14.16
N VAL A 194 16.00 -10.05 -14.33
CA VAL A 194 15.41 -9.52 -15.57
C VAL A 194 16.53 -9.13 -16.53
N PRO A 195 16.45 -9.51 -17.84
CA PRO A 195 17.40 -9.04 -18.83
C PRO A 195 17.50 -7.51 -18.85
N ALA A 196 18.71 -6.99 -19.02
CA ALA A 196 19.01 -5.55 -18.87
C ALA A 196 18.09 -4.64 -19.72
N ASP A 197 17.73 -5.09 -20.91
CA ASP A 197 16.87 -4.35 -21.84
C ASP A 197 15.44 -4.14 -21.30
N TYR A 198 14.97 -5.03 -20.44
CA TYR A 198 13.61 -4.99 -19.87
C TYR A 198 13.55 -4.39 -18.45
N GLN A 199 14.67 -4.23 -17.77
CA GLN A 199 14.67 -3.69 -16.39
C GLN A 199 14.05 -2.30 -16.32
N GLN A 200 14.39 -1.42 -17.25
CA GLN A 200 13.81 -0.08 -17.32
C GLN A 200 12.30 -0.14 -17.60
N VAL A 201 11.86 -1.03 -18.48
CA VAL A 201 10.43 -1.20 -18.77
C VAL A 201 9.67 -1.59 -17.50
N VAL A 202 10.19 -2.54 -16.73
CA VAL A 202 9.56 -2.97 -15.46
C VAL A 202 9.50 -1.81 -14.46
N LEU A 203 10.58 -1.03 -14.30
CA LEU A 203 10.65 0.07 -13.33
C LEU A 203 9.73 1.24 -13.69
N TYR A 204 9.56 1.55 -14.98
CA TYR A 204 8.73 2.69 -15.39
C TYR A 204 7.26 2.31 -15.65
N ALA A 205 6.98 1.07 -16.06
CA ALA A 205 5.61 0.61 -16.29
C ALA A 205 4.89 0.21 -14.98
N ASN A 206 5.64 -0.20 -13.95
CA ASN A 206 5.07 -0.61 -12.67
C ASN A 206 5.55 0.30 -11.52
N PRO A 207 4.72 1.25 -11.05
CA PRO A 207 5.11 2.16 -9.97
C PRO A 207 5.53 1.43 -8.68
N MET A 208 4.92 0.27 -8.39
CA MET A 208 5.32 -0.53 -7.22
C MET A 208 6.67 -1.21 -7.40
N ALA A 209 7.09 -1.54 -8.63
CA ALA A 209 8.43 -2.06 -8.88
C ALA A 209 9.51 -1.04 -8.53
N ALA A 210 9.34 0.23 -8.93
CA ALA A 210 10.25 1.31 -8.59
C ALA A 210 10.33 1.55 -7.07
N LEU A 211 9.19 1.50 -6.36
CA LEU A 211 9.15 1.65 -4.91
C LEU A 211 9.82 0.47 -4.19
N VAL A 212 9.54 -0.77 -4.62
CA VAL A 212 10.16 -1.98 -4.05
C VAL A 212 11.68 -1.96 -4.24
N ASP A 213 12.14 -1.58 -5.43
CA ASP A 213 13.58 -1.46 -5.72
C ASP A 213 14.23 -0.39 -4.84
N ALA A 214 13.56 0.75 -4.64
CA ALA A 214 14.02 1.79 -3.74
C ALA A 214 14.07 1.33 -2.26
N TYR A 215 13.07 0.60 -1.77
CA TYR A 215 13.10 0.03 -0.42
C TYR A 215 14.25 -0.97 -0.27
N ARG A 216 14.52 -1.80 -1.28
CA ARG A 216 15.67 -2.71 -1.27
C ARG A 216 17.00 -1.97 -1.29
N SER A 217 17.10 -0.89 -2.04
CA SER A 217 18.31 -0.05 -2.04
C SER A 217 18.66 0.43 -0.64
N ILE A 218 17.68 0.91 0.14
CA ILE A 218 17.91 1.42 1.51
C ILE A 218 18.16 0.32 2.53
N PHE A 219 17.35 -0.75 2.54
CA PHE A 219 17.37 -1.75 3.61
C PHE A 219 18.31 -2.92 3.34
N TYR A 220 18.50 -3.31 2.07
CA TYR A 220 19.26 -4.50 1.69
C TYR A 220 20.62 -4.17 1.08
N LEU A 221 20.69 -3.19 0.16
CA LEU A 221 21.92 -2.79 -0.50
C LEU A 221 22.69 -1.72 0.26
N HIS A 222 22.06 -1.06 1.24
CA HIS A 222 22.61 0.08 1.99
C HIS A 222 23.12 1.20 1.07
N ALA A 223 22.39 1.48 0.02
CA ALA A 223 22.73 2.41 -1.05
C ALA A 223 21.61 3.43 -1.30
N TRP A 224 21.95 4.51 -1.99
CA TRP A 224 20.98 5.45 -2.50
C TRP A 224 20.16 4.80 -3.63
N PRO A 225 18.82 4.88 -3.59
CA PRO A 225 18.00 4.43 -4.71
C PRO A 225 18.24 5.28 -5.96
N ASP A 226 18.02 4.71 -7.14
CA ASP A 226 18.09 5.45 -8.40
C ASP A 226 17.05 6.58 -8.41
N PRO A 227 17.47 7.85 -8.56
CA PRO A 227 16.56 8.99 -8.52
C PRO A 227 15.62 9.03 -9.73
N LYS A 228 15.96 8.44 -10.87
CA LYS A 228 15.15 8.52 -12.09
C LYS A 228 13.82 7.77 -11.96
N PRO A 229 13.77 6.46 -11.61
CA PRO A 229 12.50 5.77 -11.36
C PRO A 229 11.71 6.38 -10.20
N LEU A 230 12.41 6.89 -9.16
CA LEU A 230 11.74 7.54 -8.03
C LEU A 230 11.06 8.84 -8.44
N LEU A 231 11.70 9.65 -9.25
CA LEU A 231 11.07 10.87 -9.78
C LEU A 231 9.85 10.52 -10.63
N ALA A 232 9.99 9.50 -11.50
CA ALA A 232 8.88 9.05 -12.34
C ALA A 232 7.69 8.58 -11.49
N VAL A 233 7.90 7.72 -10.49
CA VAL A 233 6.81 7.24 -9.62
C VAL A 233 6.21 8.37 -8.78
N THR A 234 7.01 9.35 -8.37
CA THR A 234 6.52 10.53 -7.64
C THR A 234 5.58 11.35 -8.52
N VAL A 235 5.98 11.64 -9.76
CA VAL A 235 5.14 12.36 -10.73
C VAL A 235 3.87 11.57 -11.02
N ILE A 236 3.97 10.25 -11.29
CA ILE A 236 2.81 9.38 -11.51
C ILE A 236 1.86 9.44 -10.32
N SER A 237 2.37 9.33 -9.09
CA SER A 237 1.57 9.37 -7.86
C SER A 237 0.79 10.68 -7.71
N LEU A 238 1.43 11.82 -8.00
CA LEU A 238 0.81 13.13 -7.95
C LEU A 238 -0.25 13.31 -9.05
N VAL A 239 0.02 12.84 -10.27
CA VAL A 239 -0.92 12.90 -11.40
C VAL A 239 -2.12 12.00 -11.12
N VAL A 240 -1.90 10.76 -10.68
CA VAL A 240 -2.99 9.83 -10.31
C VAL A 240 -3.83 10.44 -9.19
N MET A 241 -3.23 10.97 -8.14
CA MET A 241 -3.95 11.62 -7.05
C MET A 241 -4.76 12.83 -7.53
N TRP A 242 -4.19 13.64 -8.41
CA TRP A 242 -4.87 14.82 -8.95
C TRP A 242 -6.10 14.46 -9.78
N LEU A 243 -5.94 13.51 -10.71
CA LEU A 243 -7.03 13.01 -11.57
C LEU A 243 -8.13 12.33 -10.73
N SER A 244 -7.74 11.45 -9.82
CA SER A 244 -8.68 10.69 -9.01
C SER A 244 -9.48 11.58 -8.05
N ALA A 245 -8.84 12.60 -7.47
CA ALA A 245 -9.53 13.57 -6.63
C ALA A 245 -10.60 14.36 -7.43
N GLY A 246 -10.32 14.67 -8.70
CA GLY A 246 -11.28 15.32 -9.59
C GLY A 246 -12.46 14.41 -9.96
N VAL A 247 -12.18 13.14 -10.27
CA VAL A 247 -13.22 12.14 -10.58
C VAL A 247 -14.09 11.88 -9.36
N PHE A 248 -13.49 11.71 -8.18
CA PHE A 248 -14.21 11.45 -6.93
C PHE A 248 -15.17 12.62 -6.58
N GLU A 249 -14.69 13.86 -6.70
CA GLU A 249 -15.52 15.05 -6.42
C GLU A 249 -16.71 15.17 -7.36
N ARG A 250 -16.54 14.90 -8.66
CA ARG A 250 -17.63 14.93 -9.65
C ARG A 250 -18.70 13.86 -9.38
N ARG A 251 -18.29 12.67 -8.94
CA ARG A 251 -19.20 11.56 -8.64
C ARG A 251 -19.81 11.61 -7.25
N ARG A 252 -19.31 12.48 -6.38
CA ARG A 252 -19.79 12.62 -5.00
C ARG A 252 -21.30 12.95 -4.91
N GLU A 253 -21.82 13.72 -5.88
CA GLU A 253 -23.24 14.07 -5.94
C GLU A 253 -24.09 12.83 -6.29
N GLU A 254 -23.57 11.97 -7.17
CA GLU A 254 -24.20 10.70 -7.55
C GLU A 254 -24.28 9.71 -6.38
N PHE A 255 -23.35 9.79 -5.42
CA PHE A 255 -23.34 8.85 -4.28
C PHE A 255 -24.60 8.95 -3.41
N ALA A 256 -25.18 10.14 -3.29
CA ALA A 256 -26.42 10.35 -2.52
C ALA A 256 -27.66 9.77 -3.22
N GLU A 257 -27.63 9.66 -4.56
CA GLU A 257 -28.73 9.12 -5.35
C GLU A 257 -28.64 7.61 -5.57
N LEU A 258 -27.40 7.08 -5.68
CA LEU A 258 -27.13 5.65 -5.94
C LEU A 258 -27.03 4.80 -4.66
N VAL A 259 -27.03 5.45 -3.51
CA VAL A 259 -26.91 4.90 -2.16
C VAL A 259 -28.25 5.04 -1.41
#